data_acac453007e7d32a01547f14a593a7e2
#
_entry.id   acac453007e7d32a01547f14a593a7e2
#
_cell.length_a   1.000
_cell.length_b   1.000
_cell.length_c   1.000
_cell.angle_alpha   90.00
_cell.angle_beta   90.00
_cell.angle_gamma   90.00
#
_symmetry.space_group_name_H-M   'P 1'
#
loop_
_entity.id
_entity.type
_entity.pdbx_description
1 polymer ?
#
loop_
_entity_poly.entity_id
_entity_poly.type
_entity_poly.pdbx_seq_one_letter_code
_entity_poly.pdbx_strand_id
1 'polypeptide(L)'
;MNIRKAIPSDLIEIMSIYSIARDFMIESGNPQWGHSYPPEELIQEDIENGACHLIFDEEGVHGVFALFDGIEPTYQHIEDGKWLNDEPYVTVHRIASDGKAHGIFKCAINYCKGISDNIRIDTHKSNLIMQKQIEKNGFQKCGTIYVRESPRIAYQWSNKY
;
A
#
# COMPACT_ATOMS: atom_id res chain seq x y z
N MET A 1 5.31 13.72 10.69
CA MET A 1 4.27 13.66 9.65
C MET A 1 2.95 13.20 10.23
N ASN A 2 1.87 13.68 9.66
CA ASN A 2 0.52 13.41 10.11
C ASN A 2 -0.26 12.62 9.05
N ILE A 3 -1.32 11.94 9.47
CA ILE A 3 -2.20 11.18 8.57
C ILE A 3 -3.63 11.62 8.79
N ARG A 4 -4.36 11.79 7.69
CA ARG A 4 -5.82 12.01 7.68
C ARG A 4 -6.47 11.29 6.53
N LYS A 5 -7.77 11.05 6.65
CA LYS A 5 -8.55 10.56 5.50
C LYS A 5 -8.67 11.65 4.44
N ALA A 6 -8.63 11.23 3.19
CA ALA A 6 -8.83 12.13 2.06
C ALA A 6 -10.30 12.53 1.93
N ILE A 7 -10.51 13.72 1.41
CA ILE A 7 -11.84 14.24 1.04
C ILE A 7 -11.85 14.50 -0.48
N PRO A 8 -13.04 14.65 -1.12
CA PRO A 8 -13.11 14.80 -2.57
C PRO A 8 -12.26 15.92 -3.16
N SER A 9 -12.07 17.01 -2.45
CA SER A 9 -11.23 18.13 -2.93
C SER A 9 -9.74 17.81 -2.98
N ASP A 10 -9.30 16.70 -2.40
CA ASP A 10 -7.90 16.24 -2.44
C ASP A 10 -7.55 15.51 -3.74
N LEU A 11 -8.53 15.16 -4.58
CA LEU A 11 -8.35 14.26 -5.70
C LEU A 11 -7.24 14.69 -6.67
N ILE A 12 -7.18 15.96 -7.02
CA ILE A 12 -6.18 16.47 -7.98
C ILE A 12 -4.76 16.25 -7.44
N GLU A 13 -4.53 16.58 -6.19
CA GLU A 13 -3.24 16.41 -5.54
C GLU A 13 -2.86 14.93 -5.40
N ILE A 14 -3.83 14.10 -5.04
CA ILE A 14 -3.64 12.64 -4.95
C ILE A 14 -3.21 12.07 -6.30
N MET A 15 -3.90 12.42 -7.36
CA MET A 15 -3.58 11.93 -8.70
C MET A 15 -2.20 12.41 -9.17
N SER A 16 -1.78 13.60 -8.76
CA SER A 16 -0.42 14.09 -9.00
C SER A 16 0.63 13.21 -8.31
N ILE A 17 0.41 12.85 -7.06
CA ILE A 17 1.33 11.97 -6.31
C ILE A 17 1.41 10.58 -6.98
N TYR A 18 0.28 10.01 -7.37
CA TYR A 18 0.27 8.73 -8.09
C TYR A 18 0.99 8.81 -9.42
N SER A 19 0.85 9.90 -10.16
CA SER A 19 1.55 10.11 -11.42
C SER A 19 3.08 10.15 -11.22
N ILE A 20 3.55 10.88 -10.22
CA ILE A 20 4.97 10.96 -9.88
C ILE A 20 5.50 9.57 -9.50
N ALA A 21 4.78 8.86 -8.64
CA ALA A 21 5.17 7.52 -8.21
C ALA A 21 5.21 6.53 -9.37
N ARG A 22 4.22 6.58 -10.26
CA ARG A 22 4.15 5.72 -11.44
C ARG A 22 5.31 5.96 -12.39
N ASP A 23 5.64 7.22 -12.67
CA ASP A 23 6.79 7.57 -13.52
C ASP A 23 8.09 7.02 -12.93
N PHE A 24 8.27 7.14 -11.62
CA PHE A 24 9.42 6.58 -10.92
C PHE A 24 9.47 5.05 -11.04
N MET A 25 8.35 4.37 -10.91
CA MET A 25 8.27 2.91 -11.08
C MET A 25 8.68 2.50 -12.50
N ILE A 26 8.19 3.19 -13.52
CA ILE A 26 8.53 2.92 -14.92
C ILE A 26 10.04 3.10 -15.15
N GLU A 27 10.60 4.21 -14.68
CA GLU A 27 12.03 4.51 -14.81
C GLU A 27 12.91 3.48 -14.09
N SER A 28 12.41 2.91 -12.99
CA SER A 28 13.09 1.90 -12.20
C SER A 28 12.93 0.48 -12.75
N GLY A 29 12.21 0.31 -13.86
CA GLY A 29 11.96 -1.00 -14.46
C GLY A 29 10.92 -1.84 -13.75
N ASN A 30 10.07 -1.23 -12.92
CA ASN A 30 8.97 -1.90 -12.22
C ASN A 30 7.66 -1.76 -13.01
N PRO A 31 7.14 -2.86 -13.61
CA PRO A 31 5.94 -2.79 -14.44
C PRO A 31 4.63 -2.92 -13.65
N GLN A 32 4.66 -2.96 -12.33
CA GLN A 32 3.51 -3.32 -11.50
C GLN A 32 2.25 -2.51 -11.82
N TRP A 33 2.39 -1.18 -11.98
CA TRP A 33 1.26 -0.30 -12.27
C TRP A 33 1.08 0.02 -13.76
N GLY A 34 2.06 -0.29 -14.59
CA GLY A 34 2.04 0.10 -16.00
C GLY A 34 2.01 1.61 -16.16
N HIS A 35 1.21 2.11 -17.12
CA HIS A 35 1.17 3.53 -17.46
C HIS A 35 -0.06 4.28 -16.98
N SER A 36 -1.08 3.59 -16.44
CA SER A 36 -2.37 4.20 -16.14
C SER A 36 -2.97 3.86 -14.78
N TYR A 37 -2.43 2.88 -14.08
CA TYR A 37 -2.93 2.51 -12.75
C TYR A 37 -2.29 3.38 -11.68
N PRO A 38 -3.00 3.82 -10.63
CA PRO A 38 -4.44 3.63 -10.45
C PRO A 38 -5.26 4.66 -11.22
N PRO A 39 -6.43 4.25 -11.76
CA PRO A 39 -7.31 5.19 -12.46
C PRO A 39 -8.03 6.10 -11.47
N GLU A 40 -8.44 7.26 -11.95
CA GLU A 40 -9.11 8.27 -11.13
C GLU A 40 -10.37 7.74 -10.45
N GLU A 41 -11.17 6.95 -11.17
CA GLU A 41 -12.42 6.37 -10.66
C GLU A 41 -12.18 5.49 -9.43
N LEU A 42 -11.08 4.74 -9.43
CA LEU A 42 -10.71 3.90 -8.29
C LEU A 42 -10.37 4.74 -7.07
N ILE A 43 -9.66 5.85 -7.27
CA ILE A 43 -9.28 6.75 -6.18
C ILE A 43 -10.51 7.49 -5.63
N GLN A 44 -11.44 7.89 -6.50
CA GLN A 44 -12.72 8.45 -6.06
C GLN A 44 -13.47 7.47 -5.17
N GLU A 45 -13.51 6.20 -5.55
CA GLU A 45 -14.12 5.13 -4.77
C GLU A 45 -13.42 4.95 -3.42
N ASP A 46 -12.09 4.95 -3.40
CA ASP A 46 -11.32 4.87 -2.14
C ASP A 46 -11.66 6.04 -1.21
N ILE A 47 -11.80 7.25 -1.75
CA ILE A 47 -12.17 8.43 -0.97
C ILE A 47 -13.59 8.28 -0.39
N GLU A 48 -14.54 7.87 -1.22
CA GLU A 48 -15.94 7.69 -0.80
C GLU A 48 -16.08 6.64 0.29
N ASN A 49 -15.30 5.56 0.20
CA ASN A 49 -15.32 4.47 1.17
C ASN A 49 -14.50 4.76 2.44
N GLY A 50 -13.86 5.93 2.52
CA GLY A 50 -13.01 6.28 3.65
C GLY A 50 -11.70 5.48 3.71
N ALA A 51 -11.31 4.84 2.61
CA ALA A 51 -10.09 4.05 2.53
C ALA A 51 -8.85 4.87 2.21
N CYS A 52 -9.00 5.95 1.44
CA CYS A 52 -7.88 6.79 1.02
C CYS A 52 -7.37 7.65 2.17
N HIS A 53 -6.07 7.54 2.45
CA HIS A 53 -5.40 8.28 3.53
C HIS A 53 -4.23 9.09 2.96
N LEU A 54 -4.05 10.29 3.50
CA LEU A 54 -2.96 11.19 3.12
C LEU A 54 -1.95 11.31 4.23
N ILE A 55 -0.69 11.37 3.85
CA ILE A 55 0.44 11.62 4.75
C ILE A 55 0.97 13.03 4.43
N PHE A 56 0.99 13.90 5.42
CA PHE A 56 1.29 15.31 5.22
C PHE A 56 2.10 15.90 6.37
N ASP A 57 2.72 17.03 6.08
CA ASP A 57 3.40 17.88 7.05
C ASP A 57 3.12 19.36 6.75
N GLU A 58 3.92 20.27 7.30
CA GLU A 58 3.76 21.71 7.12
C GLU A 58 3.98 22.15 5.66
N GLU A 59 4.71 21.37 4.88
CA GLU A 59 5.00 21.68 3.47
C GLU A 59 3.93 21.15 2.52
N GLY A 60 3.04 20.28 3.00
CA GLY A 60 1.94 19.74 2.21
C GLY A 60 1.83 18.23 2.27
N VAL A 61 1.13 17.65 1.30
CA VAL A 61 0.91 16.21 1.19
C VAL A 61 2.06 15.57 0.44
N HIS A 62 2.63 14.51 1.01
CA HIS A 62 3.78 13.78 0.46
C HIS A 62 3.51 12.32 0.14
N GLY A 63 2.42 11.78 0.67
CA GLY A 63 2.10 10.37 0.47
C GLY A 63 0.61 10.09 0.50
N VAL A 64 0.26 8.95 -0.08
CA VAL A 64 -1.11 8.46 -0.13
C VAL A 64 -1.11 6.95 -0.05
N PHE A 65 -2.11 6.38 0.62
CA PHE A 65 -2.32 4.93 0.63
C PHE A 65 -3.79 4.61 0.84
N ALA A 66 -4.18 3.41 0.42
CA ALA A 66 -5.52 2.89 0.69
C ALA A 66 -5.44 1.86 1.80
N LEU A 67 -6.35 1.95 2.77
CA LEU A 67 -6.40 1.07 3.93
C LEU A 67 -7.77 0.42 4.00
N PHE A 68 -7.80 -0.90 4.00
CA PHE A 68 -9.03 -1.68 4.02
C PHE A 68 -9.09 -2.59 5.23
N ASP A 69 -10.25 -2.62 5.87
CA ASP A 69 -10.57 -3.58 6.91
C ASP A 69 -11.31 -4.77 6.28
N GLY A 70 -11.30 -5.91 6.96
CA GLY A 70 -11.99 -7.11 6.49
C GLY A 70 -11.18 -7.96 5.53
N ILE A 71 -11.84 -8.97 4.96
CA ILE A 71 -11.21 -9.96 4.10
C ILE A 71 -10.90 -9.35 2.73
N GLU A 72 -9.63 -9.44 2.32
CA GLU A 72 -9.20 -9.11 0.97
C GLU A 72 -9.40 -10.34 0.07
N PRO A 73 -10.28 -10.28 -0.96
CA PRO A 73 -10.57 -11.46 -1.78
C PRO A 73 -9.34 -12.10 -2.42
N THR A 74 -8.37 -11.30 -2.86
CA THR A 74 -7.14 -11.83 -3.50
C THR A 74 -6.20 -12.53 -2.52
N TYR A 75 -6.45 -12.41 -1.21
CA TYR A 75 -5.64 -13.04 -0.17
C TYR A 75 -6.22 -14.35 0.35
N GLN A 76 -7.38 -14.77 -0.14
CA GLN A 76 -8.01 -16.01 0.30
C GLN A 76 -7.30 -17.26 -0.23
N HIS A 77 -6.63 -17.14 -1.39
CA HIS A 77 -5.82 -18.21 -1.95
C HIS A 77 -4.35 -17.79 -1.93
N ILE A 78 -3.52 -18.57 -1.24
CA ILE A 78 -2.08 -18.34 -1.15
C ILE A 78 -1.33 -19.63 -1.49
N GLU A 79 -0.27 -19.52 -2.28
CA GLU A 79 0.58 -20.63 -2.70
C GLU A 79 1.99 -20.44 -2.15
N ASP A 80 2.79 -21.50 -2.19
CA ASP A 80 4.21 -21.50 -1.77
C ASP A 80 4.43 -21.07 -0.32
N GLY A 81 3.42 -21.25 0.51
CA GLY A 81 3.47 -20.87 1.91
C GLY A 81 2.08 -20.68 2.50
N LYS A 82 2.02 -19.92 3.58
CA LYS A 82 0.76 -19.63 4.28
C LYS A 82 0.87 -18.32 5.03
N TRP A 83 -0.27 -17.69 5.30
CA TRP A 83 -0.36 -16.54 6.20
C TRP A 83 0.06 -16.93 7.62
N LEU A 84 0.51 -15.96 8.41
CA LEU A 84 0.98 -16.19 9.78
C LEU A 84 -0.13 -16.72 10.70
N ASN A 85 -1.38 -16.30 10.47
CA ASN A 85 -2.55 -16.68 11.25
C ASN A 85 -3.82 -16.45 10.44
N ASP A 86 -4.98 -16.82 11.02
CA ASP A 86 -6.30 -16.60 10.44
C ASP A 86 -7.07 -15.48 11.15
N GLU A 87 -6.38 -14.64 11.90
CA GLU A 87 -7.00 -13.54 12.64
C GLU A 87 -7.38 -12.37 11.69
N PRO A 88 -8.30 -11.49 12.15
CA PRO A 88 -8.61 -10.27 11.40
C PRO A 88 -7.36 -9.44 11.12
N TYR A 89 -7.33 -8.81 9.96
CA TYR A 89 -6.20 -8.01 9.50
C TYR A 89 -6.69 -6.78 8.72
N VAL A 90 -5.82 -5.81 8.57
CA VAL A 90 -6.02 -4.72 7.62
C VAL A 90 -5.08 -4.88 6.44
N THR A 91 -5.49 -4.36 5.29
CA THR A 91 -4.72 -4.44 4.04
C THR A 91 -4.34 -3.04 3.58
N VAL A 92 -3.08 -2.87 3.20
CA VAL A 92 -2.59 -1.63 2.60
C VAL A 92 -2.41 -1.84 1.10
N HIS A 93 -3.06 -0.98 0.32
CA HIS A 93 -2.96 -0.96 -1.14
C HIS A 93 -2.54 0.41 -1.64
N ARG A 94 -1.99 0.46 -2.83
CA ARG A 94 -1.76 1.69 -3.59
C ARG A 94 -1.00 2.75 -2.80
N ILE A 95 0.04 2.34 -2.07
CA ILE A 95 0.89 3.32 -1.38
C ILE A 95 1.81 4.03 -2.37
N ALA A 96 1.87 5.34 -2.27
CA ALA A 96 2.69 6.17 -3.14
C ALA A 96 3.27 7.37 -2.39
N SER A 97 4.41 7.86 -2.89
CA SER A 97 5.12 9.02 -2.34
C SER A 97 5.52 9.95 -3.48
N ASP A 98 5.58 11.24 -3.19
CA ASP A 98 6.12 12.24 -4.12
C ASP A 98 7.66 12.30 -4.14
N GLY A 99 8.32 11.52 -3.30
CA GLY A 99 9.78 11.49 -3.20
C GLY A 99 10.41 12.66 -2.46
N LYS A 100 9.62 13.61 -1.98
CA LYS A 100 10.13 14.82 -1.31
C LYS A 100 10.35 14.66 0.19
N ALA A 101 9.74 13.66 0.80
CA ALA A 101 9.88 13.38 2.22
C ALA A 101 10.30 11.94 2.45
N HIS A 102 11.08 11.71 3.50
CA HIS A 102 11.52 10.38 3.89
C HIS A 102 10.53 9.73 4.86
N GLY A 103 10.52 8.38 4.89
CA GLY A 103 9.77 7.64 5.90
C GLY A 103 8.27 7.55 5.64
N ILE A 104 7.82 7.75 4.42
CA ILE A 104 6.40 7.67 4.05
C ILE A 104 5.83 6.28 4.34
N PHE A 105 6.51 5.22 3.88
CA PHE A 105 6.06 3.84 4.13
C PHE A 105 5.99 3.53 5.62
N LYS A 106 7.05 3.87 6.36
CA LYS A 106 7.11 3.66 7.81
C LYS A 106 5.98 4.40 8.52
N CYS A 107 5.69 5.62 8.12
CA CYS A 107 4.59 6.41 8.68
C CYS A 107 3.23 5.72 8.47
N ALA A 108 2.97 5.25 7.26
CA ALA A 108 1.75 4.53 6.94
C ALA A 108 1.62 3.25 7.77
N ILE A 109 2.69 2.45 7.85
CA ILE A 109 2.65 1.19 8.59
C ILE A 109 2.50 1.41 10.10
N ASN A 110 3.17 2.41 10.66
CA ASN A 110 3.02 2.74 12.08
C ASN A 110 1.58 3.16 12.42
N TYR A 111 0.93 3.88 11.53
CA TYR A 111 -0.49 4.20 11.67
C TYR A 111 -1.34 2.93 11.70
N CYS A 112 -1.10 2.01 10.77
CA CYS A 112 -1.81 0.73 10.70
C CYS A 112 -1.58 -0.13 11.94
N LYS A 113 -0.36 -0.15 12.48
CA LYS A 113 -0.03 -0.86 13.72
C LYS A 113 -0.79 -0.31 14.93
N GLY A 114 -1.20 0.93 14.89
CA GLY A 114 -2.03 1.54 15.94
C GLY A 114 -3.49 1.11 15.92
N ILE A 115 -3.95 0.52 14.82
CA ILE A 115 -5.36 0.15 14.64
C ILE A 115 -5.61 -1.35 14.42
N SER A 116 -4.58 -2.13 14.14
CA SER A 116 -4.72 -3.58 13.94
C SER A 116 -3.49 -4.33 14.42
N ASP A 117 -3.72 -5.54 14.95
CA ASP A 117 -2.66 -6.45 15.34
C ASP A 117 -2.07 -7.23 14.16
N ASN A 118 -2.69 -7.16 12.99
CA ASN A 118 -2.26 -7.84 11.79
C ASN A 118 -2.41 -6.96 10.56
N ILE A 119 -1.37 -6.90 9.75
CA ILE A 119 -1.34 -6.13 8.51
C ILE A 119 -0.86 -7.05 7.39
N ARG A 120 -1.60 -7.11 6.29
CA ARG A 120 -1.19 -7.84 5.08
C ARG A 120 -0.92 -6.87 3.94
N ILE A 121 0.09 -7.18 3.14
CA ILE A 121 0.48 -6.38 1.99
C ILE A 121 1.09 -7.30 0.94
N ASP A 122 1.00 -6.92 -0.31
CA ASP A 122 1.66 -7.62 -1.40
C ASP A 122 2.43 -6.65 -2.28
N THR A 123 3.39 -7.18 -3.03
CA THR A 123 4.12 -6.39 -4.02
C THR A 123 4.65 -7.29 -5.15
N HIS A 124 4.88 -6.69 -6.30
CA HIS A 124 5.44 -7.38 -7.47
C HIS A 124 6.92 -7.73 -7.24
N LYS A 125 7.36 -8.87 -7.77
CA LYS A 125 8.76 -9.32 -7.66
C LYS A 125 9.77 -8.31 -8.22
N SER A 126 9.36 -7.46 -9.14
CA SER A 126 10.21 -6.42 -9.73
C SER A 126 10.30 -5.15 -8.87
N ASN A 127 9.47 -5.03 -7.84
CA ASN A 127 9.48 -3.87 -6.96
C ASN A 127 10.43 -4.10 -5.79
N LEU A 128 11.73 -4.03 -6.07
CA LEU A 128 12.78 -4.29 -5.08
C LEU A 128 12.79 -3.26 -3.95
N ILE A 129 12.47 -2.01 -4.26
CA ILE A 129 12.41 -0.93 -3.27
C ILE A 129 11.31 -1.22 -2.26
N MET A 130 10.13 -1.59 -2.73
CA MET A 130 9.01 -1.92 -1.84
C MET A 130 9.28 -3.16 -1.01
N GLN A 131 9.88 -4.21 -1.59
CA GLN A 131 10.25 -5.41 -0.84
C GLN A 131 11.16 -5.06 0.33
N LYS A 132 12.16 -4.21 0.12
CA LYS A 132 13.06 -3.78 1.18
C LYS A 132 12.33 -2.97 2.26
N GLN A 133 11.44 -2.09 1.89
CA GLN A 133 10.64 -1.31 2.84
C GLN A 133 9.74 -2.20 3.68
N ILE A 134 9.09 -3.17 3.06
CA ILE A 134 8.21 -4.12 3.74
C ILE A 134 9.00 -4.93 4.76
N GLU A 135 10.11 -5.52 4.34
CA GLU A 135 10.95 -6.36 5.21
C GLU A 135 11.57 -5.55 6.34
N LYS A 136 12.05 -4.35 6.05
CA LYS A 136 12.64 -3.44 7.04
C LYS A 136 11.64 -3.04 8.13
N ASN A 137 10.35 -3.02 7.83
CA ASN A 137 9.30 -2.67 8.77
C ASN A 137 8.70 -3.88 9.52
N GLY A 138 9.37 -5.03 9.45
CA GLY A 138 9.05 -6.18 10.28
C GLY A 138 8.06 -7.17 9.69
N PHE A 139 7.74 -7.06 8.42
CA PHE A 139 6.86 -8.01 7.75
C PHE A 139 7.62 -9.29 7.40
N GLN A 140 6.92 -10.41 7.45
CA GLN A 140 7.43 -11.71 7.05
C GLN A 140 6.83 -12.13 5.72
N LYS A 141 7.66 -12.68 4.84
CA LYS A 141 7.18 -13.26 3.58
C LYS A 141 6.36 -14.51 3.89
N CYS A 142 5.15 -14.57 3.33
CA CYS A 142 4.21 -15.65 3.59
C CYS A 142 4.02 -16.60 2.42
N GLY A 143 4.13 -16.11 1.19
CA GLY A 143 3.90 -16.92 0.00
C GLY A 143 3.62 -16.08 -1.23
N THR A 144 2.85 -16.65 -2.14
CA THR A 144 2.48 -16.02 -3.41
C THR A 144 0.96 -15.89 -3.51
N ILE A 145 0.47 -14.69 -3.84
CA ILE A 145 -0.94 -14.46 -4.19
C ILE A 145 -1.00 -13.96 -5.64
N TYR A 146 -2.20 -13.91 -6.18
CA TYR A 146 -2.40 -13.50 -7.58
C TYR A 146 -3.39 -12.34 -7.65
N VAL A 147 -2.99 -11.30 -8.38
CA VAL A 147 -3.83 -10.15 -8.69
C VAL A 147 -3.99 -10.12 -10.21
N ARG A 148 -5.20 -10.40 -10.70
CA ARG A 148 -5.48 -10.48 -12.15
C ARG A 148 -4.47 -11.38 -12.87
N GLU A 149 -4.24 -12.58 -12.33
CA GLU A 149 -3.31 -13.59 -12.85
C GLU A 149 -1.82 -13.21 -12.74
N SER A 150 -1.51 -12.04 -12.17
CA SER A 150 -0.14 -11.63 -11.90
C SER A 150 0.29 -12.09 -10.51
N PRO A 151 1.38 -12.85 -10.41
CA PRO A 151 1.88 -13.29 -9.10
C PRO A 151 2.47 -12.12 -8.31
N ARG A 152 2.18 -12.10 -7.03
CA ARG A 152 2.67 -11.11 -6.08
C ARG A 152 3.26 -11.80 -4.87
N ILE A 153 4.27 -11.19 -4.29
CA ILE A 153 4.84 -11.65 -3.02
C ILE A 153 3.93 -11.16 -1.90
N ALA A 154 3.44 -12.09 -1.08
CA ALA A 154 2.55 -11.81 0.04
C ALA A 154 3.34 -11.70 1.33
N TYR A 155 3.07 -10.67 2.12
CA TYR A 155 3.72 -10.38 3.39
C TYR A 155 2.68 -10.14 4.48
N GLN A 156 3.03 -10.47 5.72
CA GLN A 156 2.23 -10.14 6.89
C GLN A 156 3.11 -9.65 8.03
N TRP A 157 2.63 -8.63 8.71
CA TRP A 157 3.09 -8.25 10.04
C TRP A 157 2.04 -8.64 11.07
N SER A 158 2.46 -9.22 12.17
CA SER A 158 1.60 -9.53 13.30
C SER A 158 2.24 -9.06 14.59
N ASN A 159 1.43 -8.46 15.47
CA ASN A 159 1.87 -8.03 16.79
C ASN A 159 2.35 -9.19 17.67
N LYS A 160 1.99 -10.44 17.33
CA LYS A 160 2.32 -11.64 18.07
C LYS A 160 3.59 -12.36 17.60
N TYR A 161 4.24 -11.89 16.53
CA TYR A 161 5.40 -12.56 15.94
C TYR A 161 6.61 -11.66 15.83
#